data_3a4ff7cd8b5cab2f0f07b759ae04cfb9
#
_entry.id   3a4ff7cd8b5cab2f0f07b759ae04cfb9
#
_cell.length_a   1.000
_cell.length_b   1.000
_cell.length_c   1.000
_cell.angle_alpha   90.00
_cell.angle_beta   90.00
_cell.angle_gamma   90.00
#
_symmetry.space_group_name_H-M   'P 1'
#
loop_
_entity.id
_entity.type
_entity.pdbx_description
1 polymer ?
#
loop_
_entity_poly.entity_id
_entity_poly.type
_entity_poly.pdbx_seq_one_letter_code
_entity_poly.pdbx_strand_id
1 'polypeptide(L)'
;MIRSGELAVHPHPFADEVLSFLDTGLEDISVSRPAARARGWGIPVPDDSTQVVYVWFDALANYLSALEFGDPDSVAYRRWWLQADRRVHVIGKGILRFHAVYWPAFLASARQPLPTRVEVHPYLTVDGAKISKSGATTISPFTLVDRWGTDAVRWWFARDVNPVADTDFTEQRLVERVDHDLANGIGNVAKRIATLAERAGVEIDGPATPIDGVAGLDEDVLGALDAFDLRGATEAICAAVDALNRDLETTRPWELIRLATPANRRLEELLGRYLASLGVIAAAVRPIVPALAGRLESLVVEGPQVVQTRLAGHRAAESPRLPATPAEPAGR
;
A
#
# COMPACT_ATOMS: atom_id res chain seq x y z
N MET A 1 -2.39 26.64 12.04
CA MET A 1 -1.97 25.22 11.99
C MET A 1 -1.94 24.69 10.54
N ILE A 2 -3.08 24.50 9.84
CA ILE A 2 -3.06 23.94 8.46
C ILE A 2 -2.36 24.89 7.47
N ARG A 3 -2.73 26.19 7.45
CA ARG A 3 -2.06 27.20 6.59
C ARG A 3 -0.58 27.44 6.90
N SER A 4 -0.15 27.19 8.13
CA SER A 4 1.26 27.31 8.54
C SER A 4 2.07 26.04 8.27
N GLY A 5 1.44 24.93 7.92
CA GLY A 5 2.08 23.63 7.74
C GLY A 5 2.37 22.87 9.04
N GLU A 6 1.96 23.38 10.20
CA GLU A 6 2.09 22.68 11.48
C GLU A 6 1.27 21.40 11.53
N LEU A 7 0.11 21.38 10.88
CA LEU A 7 -0.72 20.20 10.61
C LEU A 7 -0.89 20.07 9.09
N ALA A 8 -0.26 19.07 8.50
CA ALA A 8 -0.44 18.77 7.09
C ALA A 8 -1.70 17.91 6.88
N VAL A 9 -2.52 18.26 5.89
CA VAL A 9 -3.67 17.47 5.45
C VAL A 9 -3.45 17.08 3.99
N HIS A 10 -3.42 15.80 3.71
CA HIS A 10 -3.15 15.25 2.39
C HIS A 10 -4.21 14.22 1.97
N PRO A 11 -4.41 14.06 0.66
CA PRO A 11 -4.01 14.92 -0.45
C PRO A 11 -4.56 16.35 -0.38
N HIS A 12 -3.93 17.28 -1.13
CA HIS A 12 -4.23 18.72 -1.06
C HIS A 12 -5.72 19.10 -1.19
N PRO A 13 -6.54 18.49 -2.05
CA PRO A 13 -7.97 18.82 -2.15
C PRO A 13 -8.73 18.68 -0.82
N PHE A 14 -8.31 17.78 0.05
CA PHE A 14 -8.91 17.62 1.39
C PHE A 14 -8.46 18.74 2.36
N ALA A 15 -7.26 19.28 2.18
CA ALA A 15 -6.84 20.46 2.92
C ALA A 15 -7.70 21.67 2.53
N ASP A 16 -7.99 21.84 1.24
CA ASP A 16 -8.88 22.92 0.74
C ASP A 16 -10.30 22.78 1.28
N GLU A 17 -10.84 21.56 1.35
CA GLU A 17 -12.15 21.30 1.97
C GLU A 17 -12.17 21.72 3.44
N VAL A 18 -11.13 21.38 4.21
CA VAL A 18 -11.02 21.77 5.60
C VAL A 18 -10.88 23.29 5.76
N LEU A 19 -10.04 23.92 4.96
CA LEU A 19 -9.85 25.37 5.00
C LEU A 19 -11.14 26.11 4.64
N SER A 20 -11.86 25.66 3.62
CA SER A 20 -13.16 26.21 3.25
C SER A 20 -14.17 26.08 4.38
N PHE A 21 -14.20 24.95 5.09
CA PHE A 21 -15.05 24.78 6.26
C PHE A 21 -14.65 25.73 7.39
N LEU A 22 -13.37 25.92 7.66
CA LEU A 22 -12.90 26.84 8.70
C LEU A 22 -13.24 28.32 8.36
N ASP A 23 -13.22 28.68 7.10
CA ASP A 23 -13.55 30.03 6.63
C ASP A 23 -15.05 30.37 6.79
N THR A 24 -15.93 29.37 6.97
CA THR A 24 -17.35 29.62 7.32
C THR A 24 -17.55 30.07 8.78
N GLY A 25 -16.50 29.99 9.60
CA GLY A 25 -16.53 30.21 11.04
C GLY A 25 -16.77 28.93 11.84
N LEU A 26 -16.17 28.86 12.99
CA LEU A 26 -16.38 27.75 13.95
C LEU A 26 -17.41 28.16 14.99
N GLU A 27 -18.29 27.24 15.32
CA GLU A 27 -19.26 27.37 16.41
C GLU A 27 -18.93 26.39 17.54
N ASP A 28 -19.40 26.69 18.75
CA ASP A 28 -19.30 25.77 19.87
C ASP A 28 -20.01 24.46 19.56
N ILE A 29 -19.39 23.36 19.92
CA ILE A 29 -19.98 22.03 19.78
C ILE A 29 -20.33 21.44 21.15
N SER A 30 -21.52 20.85 21.27
CA SER A 30 -21.84 20.07 22.45
C SER A 30 -21.04 18.77 22.46
N VAL A 31 -20.39 18.47 23.59
CA VAL A 31 -19.66 17.22 23.83
C VAL A 31 -20.54 16.12 24.43
N SER A 32 -21.84 16.36 24.56
CA SER A 32 -22.82 15.38 25.00
C SER A 32 -24.01 15.27 24.03
N ARG A 33 -24.79 14.21 24.21
CA ARG A 33 -26.03 13.95 23.44
C ARG A 33 -27.10 13.39 24.37
N PRO A 34 -28.41 13.68 24.14
CA PRO A 34 -29.46 13.08 24.90
C PRO A 34 -29.40 11.55 24.88
N ALA A 35 -29.45 10.92 26.05
CA ALA A 35 -29.39 9.46 26.20
C ALA A 35 -30.50 8.74 25.38
N ALA A 36 -31.66 9.36 25.24
CA ALA A 36 -32.76 8.86 24.41
C ALA A 36 -32.37 8.70 22.93
N ARG A 37 -31.51 9.57 22.36
CA ARG A 37 -30.99 9.45 20.99
C ARG A 37 -29.94 8.36 20.85
N ALA A 38 -29.21 8.08 21.92
CA ALA A 38 -28.17 7.04 21.96
C ALA A 38 -28.75 5.63 22.17
N ARG A 39 -30.07 5.47 22.29
CA ARG A 39 -30.74 4.18 22.49
C ARG A 39 -30.18 3.38 23.67
N GLY A 40 -29.76 4.05 24.73
CA GLY A 40 -29.18 3.46 25.93
C GLY A 40 -27.70 3.04 25.78
N TRP A 41 -27.06 3.37 24.65
CA TRP A 41 -25.62 3.12 24.45
C TRP A 41 -24.81 4.41 24.60
N GLY A 42 -23.67 4.33 25.24
CA GLY A 42 -22.74 5.46 25.40
C GLY A 42 -22.26 5.59 26.85
N ILE A 43 -21.28 6.45 27.07
CA ILE A 43 -20.71 6.78 28.37
C ILE A 43 -21.64 7.82 29.02
N PRO A 44 -22.27 7.56 30.20
CA PRO A 44 -23.07 8.55 30.88
C PRO A 44 -22.25 9.80 31.22
N VAL A 45 -22.87 10.97 31.08
CA VAL A 45 -22.25 12.21 31.58
C VAL A 45 -22.27 12.17 33.10
N PRO A 46 -21.16 12.46 33.81
CA PRO A 46 -21.15 12.56 35.25
C PRO A 46 -22.22 13.56 35.73
N ASP A 47 -23.01 13.17 36.73
CA ASP A 47 -24.08 13.95 37.37
C ASP A 47 -25.26 14.31 36.47
N ASP A 48 -25.31 13.80 35.21
CA ASP A 48 -26.46 13.98 34.30
C ASP A 48 -26.79 12.70 33.54
N SER A 49 -27.68 11.88 34.11
CA SER A 49 -28.13 10.63 33.51
C SER A 49 -28.99 10.80 32.25
N THR A 50 -29.40 12.01 31.91
CA THR A 50 -30.16 12.31 30.69
C THR A 50 -29.27 12.49 29.47
N GLN A 51 -27.97 12.56 29.68
CA GLN A 51 -26.95 12.77 28.64
C GLN A 51 -25.94 11.65 28.62
N VAL A 52 -25.40 11.40 27.43
CA VAL A 52 -24.22 10.55 27.22
C VAL A 52 -23.13 11.37 26.51
N VAL A 53 -21.88 11.01 26.74
CA VAL A 53 -20.73 11.62 26.06
C VAL A 53 -20.90 11.44 24.56
N TYR A 54 -20.63 12.50 23.80
CA TYR A 54 -20.65 12.43 22.34
C TYR A 54 -19.58 11.46 21.83
N VAL A 55 -19.99 10.46 21.06
CA VAL A 55 -19.13 9.38 20.61
C VAL A 55 -17.82 9.84 19.95
N TRP A 56 -17.84 10.94 19.21
CA TRP A 56 -16.62 11.45 18.58
C TRP A 56 -15.65 12.12 19.57
N PHE A 57 -16.17 12.65 20.69
CA PHE A 57 -15.30 13.17 21.75
C PHE A 57 -14.54 12.02 22.44
N ASP A 58 -15.25 10.93 22.75
CA ASP A 58 -14.64 9.72 23.30
C ASP A 58 -13.76 8.99 22.29
N ALA A 59 -14.30 8.75 21.07
CA ALA A 59 -13.61 7.99 20.05
C ALA A 59 -12.26 8.60 19.63
N LEU A 60 -12.16 9.93 19.52
CA LEU A 60 -10.88 10.59 19.20
C LEU A 60 -9.86 10.48 20.34
N ALA A 61 -10.31 10.43 21.58
CA ALA A 61 -9.44 10.25 22.73
C ALA A 61 -8.70 8.90 22.74
N ASN A 62 -9.17 7.90 21.94
CA ASN A 62 -8.53 6.59 21.86
C ASN A 62 -7.07 6.66 21.39
N TYR A 63 -6.72 7.64 20.57
CA TYR A 63 -5.33 7.83 20.13
C TYR A 63 -4.36 8.10 21.29
N LEU A 64 -4.85 8.70 22.35
CA LEU A 64 -4.09 8.93 23.59
C LEU A 64 -4.26 7.77 24.58
N SER A 65 -5.50 7.30 24.78
CA SER A 65 -5.79 6.25 25.77
C SER A 65 -5.14 4.91 25.40
N ALA A 66 -5.03 4.60 24.11
CA ALA A 66 -4.27 3.44 23.63
C ALA A 66 -2.76 3.48 23.96
N LEU A 67 -2.25 4.68 24.27
CA LEU A 67 -0.87 4.91 24.71
C LEU A 67 -0.78 5.12 26.22
N GLU A 68 -1.81 4.75 26.97
CA GLU A 68 -1.88 4.88 28.44
C GLU A 68 -1.79 6.34 28.91
N PHE A 69 -2.42 7.27 28.17
CA PHE A 69 -2.52 8.67 28.59
C PHE A 69 -3.18 8.77 29.96
N GLY A 70 -2.59 9.54 30.87
CA GLY A 70 -3.04 9.65 32.26
C GLY A 70 -2.18 8.85 33.24
N ASP A 71 -1.42 7.87 32.78
CA ASP A 71 -0.37 7.24 33.55
C ASP A 71 0.93 8.09 33.43
N PRO A 72 1.40 8.72 34.53
CA PRO A 72 2.61 9.55 34.50
C PRO A 72 3.88 8.77 34.12
N ASP A 73 3.84 7.44 34.30
CA ASP A 73 4.98 6.55 34.02
C ASP A 73 4.89 5.87 32.65
N SER A 74 3.83 6.10 31.88
CA SER A 74 3.68 5.47 30.56
C SER A 74 4.86 5.77 29.63
N VAL A 75 5.58 4.73 29.27
CA VAL A 75 6.64 4.75 28.27
C VAL A 75 6.06 4.88 26.86
N ALA A 76 4.91 4.25 26.61
CA ALA A 76 4.24 4.27 25.32
C ALA A 76 3.82 5.69 24.95
N TYR A 77 3.16 6.40 25.85
CA TYR A 77 2.73 7.78 25.61
C TYR A 77 3.92 8.72 25.39
N ARG A 78 4.94 8.65 26.24
CA ARG A 78 6.14 9.46 26.05
C ARG A 78 6.81 9.21 24.70
N ARG A 79 7.01 7.94 24.34
CA ARG A 79 7.72 7.55 23.11
C ARG A 79 6.93 7.89 21.85
N TRP A 80 5.65 7.48 21.82
CA TRP A 80 4.88 7.48 20.58
C TRP A 80 4.00 8.73 20.39
N TRP A 81 3.85 9.56 21.43
CA TRP A 81 3.12 10.81 21.32
C TRP A 81 3.98 12.04 21.61
N LEU A 82 4.58 12.14 22.80
CA LEU A 82 5.30 13.34 23.19
C LEU A 82 6.62 13.54 22.42
N GLN A 83 7.39 12.47 22.24
CA GLN A 83 8.73 12.49 21.61
C GLN A 83 8.70 12.08 20.13
N ALA A 84 7.55 11.69 19.59
CA ALA A 84 7.45 11.30 18.19
C ALA A 84 7.62 12.53 17.28
N ASP A 85 8.53 12.45 16.33
CA ASP A 85 8.71 13.48 15.29
C ASP A 85 7.50 13.53 14.34
N ARG A 86 6.86 12.39 14.11
CA ARG A 86 5.72 12.23 13.21
C ARG A 86 4.54 11.58 13.94
N ARG A 87 3.40 12.25 13.96
CA ARG A 87 2.11 11.75 14.43
C ARG A 87 1.13 11.79 13.26
N VAL A 88 0.93 10.65 12.61
CA VAL A 88 0.16 10.55 11.36
C VAL A 88 -1.16 9.84 11.64
N HIS A 89 -2.25 10.45 11.23
CA HIS A 89 -3.58 9.82 11.20
C HIS A 89 -3.93 9.46 9.77
N VAL A 90 -4.17 8.17 9.50
CA VAL A 90 -4.66 7.68 8.22
C VAL A 90 -6.14 7.42 8.34
N ILE A 91 -6.96 8.14 7.57
CA ILE A 91 -8.41 8.18 7.73
C ILE A 91 -9.18 8.15 6.42
N GLY A 92 -10.41 7.69 6.46
CA GLY A 92 -11.36 7.86 5.35
C GLY A 92 -11.93 9.28 5.29
N LYS A 93 -12.22 9.79 4.08
CA LYS A 93 -12.73 11.17 3.86
C LYS A 93 -13.98 11.52 4.69
N GLY A 94 -14.82 10.53 5.04
CA GLY A 94 -16.05 10.78 5.79
C GLY A 94 -15.85 11.24 7.24
N ILE A 95 -14.62 11.15 7.76
CA ILE A 95 -14.28 11.57 9.12
C ILE A 95 -13.21 12.68 9.13
N LEU A 96 -13.04 13.34 7.99
CA LEU A 96 -12.04 14.40 7.79
C LEU A 96 -12.16 15.52 8.83
N ARG A 97 -13.35 16.09 9.00
CA ARG A 97 -13.56 17.22 9.94
C ARG A 97 -13.29 16.84 11.39
N PHE A 98 -13.56 15.59 11.76
CA PHE A 98 -13.27 15.10 13.11
C PHE A 98 -11.77 15.08 13.39
N HIS A 99 -10.95 14.70 12.43
CA HIS A 99 -9.50 14.55 12.61
C HIS A 99 -8.70 15.81 12.28
N ALA A 100 -9.18 16.64 11.37
CA ALA A 100 -8.46 17.84 10.93
C ALA A 100 -8.96 19.14 11.63
N VAL A 101 -10.13 19.11 12.30
CA VAL A 101 -10.68 20.27 12.98
C VAL A 101 -10.91 19.99 14.47
N TYR A 102 -11.80 19.05 14.80
CA TYR A 102 -12.20 18.85 16.20
C TYR A 102 -11.09 18.22 17.05
N TRP A 103 -10.41 17.21 16.54
CA TRP A 103 -9.32 16.56 17.26
C TRP A 103 -8.16 17.52 17.59
N PRO A 104 -7.63 18.32 16.64
CA PRO A 104 -6.67 19.37 16.97
C PRO A 104 -7.18 20.38 18.02
N ALA A 105 -8.45 20.75 17.97
CA ALA A 105 -9.03 21.64 18.98
C ALA A 105 -9.07 20.99 20.38
N PHE A 106 -9.41 19.72 20.47
CA PHE A 106 -9.42 18.99 21.76
C PHE A 106 -8.00 18.86 22.31
N LEU A 107 -7.04 18.51 21.46
CA LEU A 107 -5.64 18.42 21.86
C LEU A 107 -5.07 19.76 22.32
N ALA A 108 -5.36 20.83 21.60
CA ALA A 108 -4.93 22.18 21.98
C ALA A 108 -5.53 22.59 23.34
N SER A 109 -6.82 22.31 23.57
CA SER A 109 -7.49 22.55 24.85
C SER A 109 -6.85 21.75 25.99
N ALA A 110 -6.47 20.50 25.71
CA ALA A 110 -5.79 19.61 26.66
C ALA A 110 -4.27 19.88 26.76
N ARG A 111 -3.73 20.85 26.03
CA ARG A 111 -2.29 21.17 25.94
C ARG A 111 -1.43 19.98 25.51
N GLN A 112 -1.99 19.19 24.58
CA GLN A 112 -1.30 18.04 24.03
C GLN A 112 -0.71 18.37 22.65
N PRO A 113 0.41 17.72 22.25
CA PRO A 113 0.96 17.85 20.90
C PRO A 113 -0.05 17.45 19.84
N LEU A 114 -0.07 18.20 18.74
CA LEU A 114 -0.97 17.95 17.61
C LEU A 114 -0.47 16.81 16.73
N PRO A 115 -1.35 16.17 15.93
CA PRO A 115 -0.91 15.39 14.79
C PRO A 115 -0.04 16.26 13.86
N THR A 116 0.96 15.66 13.26
CA THR A 116 1.79 16.34 12.24
C THR A 116 1.18 16.21 10.85
N ARG A 117 0.39 15.13 10.64
CA ARG A 117 -0.23 14.84 9.34
C ARG A 117 -1.56 14.09 9.50
N VAL A 118 -2.52 14.46 8.69
CA VAL A 118 -3.75 13.69 8.44
C VAL A 118 -3.71 13.25 6.98
N GLU A 119 -3.60 11.95 6.77
CA GLU A 119 -3.64 11.32 5.46
C GLU A 119 -5.04 10.80 5.20
N VAL A 120 -5.66 11.28 4.12
CA VAL A 120 -7.07 11.03 3.83
C VAL A 120 -7.22 10.17 2.60
N HIS A 121 -7.93 9.06 2.71
CA HIS A 121 -8.27 8.24 1.57
C HIS A 121 -9.76 8.35 1.21
N PRO A 122 -10.11 8.28 -0.09
CA PRO A 122 -11.49 8.22 -0.56
C PRO A 122 -12.17 6.88 -0.20
N TYR A 123 -13.41 6.70 -0.66
CA TYR A 123 -14.11 5.44 -0.49
C TYR A 123 -13.77 4.45 -1.62
N LEU A 124 -13.84 3.17 -1.25
CA LEU A 124 -14.04 2.11 -2.22
C LEU A 124 -15.53 1.90 -2.44
N THR A 125 -15.90 1.74 -3.69
CA THR A 125 -17.24 1.33 -4.10
C THR A 125 -17.18 -0.05 -4.74
N VAL A 126 -18.30 -0.73 -4.83
CA VAL A 126 -18.49 -1.98 -5.56
C VAL A 126 -19.76 -1.82 -6.38
N ASP A 127 -19.66 -1.97 -7.69
CA ASP A 127 -20.75 -1.70 -8.63
C ASP A 127 -21.34 -0.27 -8.44
N GLY A 128 -20.46 0.70 -8.22
CA GLY A 128 -20.83 2.09 -7.97
C GLY A 128 -21.47 2.38 -6.61
N ALA A 129 -21.69 1.36 -5.78
CA ALA A 129 -22.29 1.51 -4.46
C ALA A 129 -21.23 1.51 -3.35
N LYS A 130 -21.40 2.38 -2.35
CA LYS A 130 -20.53 2.40 -1.17
C LYS A 130 -20.61 1.07 -0.44
N ILE A 131 -19.47 0.48 -0.10
CA ILE A 131 -19.38 -0.72 0.74
C ILE A 131 -19.99 -0.40 2.11
N SER A 132 -21.03 -1.13 2.51
CA SER A 132 -21.66 -0.98 3.82
C SER A 132 -21.77 -2.31 4.55
N LYS A 133 -21.71 -2.29 5.89
CA LYS A 133 -21.79 -3.50 6.73
C LYS A 133 -23.07 -4.30 6.56
N SER A 134 -24.15 -3.67 6.11
CA SER A 134 -25.48 -4.26 5.94
C SER A 134 -25.91 -4.40 4.47
N GLY A 135 -25.05 -4.06 3.51
CA GLY A 135 -25.35 -4.12 2.09
C GLY A 135 -25.12 -5.52 1.50
N ALA A 136 -25.86 -5.86 0.44
CA ALA A 136 -25.70 -7.10 -0.30
C ALA A 136 -24.35 -7.20 -1.06
N THR A 137 -23.64 -6.10 -1.21
CA THR A 137 -22.38 -5.93 -1.93
C THR A 137 -21.17 -5.83 -1.00
N THR A 138 -21.10 -6.64 0.05
CA THR A 138 -19.94 -6.65 0.93
C THR A 138 -18.90 -7.65 0.40
N ILE A 139 -17.74 -7.15 -0.05
CA ILE A 139 -16.60 -8.01 -0.37
C ILE A 139 -15.75 -8.13 0.89
N SER A 140 -15.57 -9.36 1.35
CA SER A 140 -14.68 -9.64 2.47
C SER A 140 -13.22 -9.57 2.01
N PRO A 141 -12.36 -8.76 2.63
CA PRO A 141 -10.93 -8.76 2.30
C PRO A 141 -10.28 -10.13 2.54
N PHE A 142 -10.77 -10.89 3.52
CA PHE A 142 -10.28 -12.26 3.78
C PHE A 142 -10.56 -13.18 2.59
N THR A 143 -11.76 -13.14 2.03
CA THR A 143 -12.12 -13.93 0.83
C THR A 143 -11.24 -13.55 -0.37
N LEU A 144 -10.93 -12.27 -0.55
CA LEU A 144 -10.02 -11.83 -1.60
C LEU A 144 -8.60 -12.35 -1.39
N VAL A 145 -8.11 -12.27 -0.15
CA VAL A 145 -6.77 -12.78 0.20
C VAL A 145 -6.69 -14.30 0.06
N ASP A 146 -7.72 -15.03 0.49
CA ASP A 146 -7.76 -16.49 0.35
C ASP A 146 -7.79 -16.92 -1.11
N ARG A 147 -8.44 -16.13 -1.98
CA ARG A 147 -8.59 -16.45 -3.40
C ARG A 147 -7.41 -16.00 -4.26
N TRP A 148 -6.88 -14.82 -4.03
CA TRP A 148 -5.90 -14.16 -4.90
C TRP A 148 -4.52 -14.00 -4.26
N GLY A 149 -4.40 -14.25 -2.97
CA GLY A 149 -3.19 -14.01 -2.19
C GLY A 149 -3.05 -12.56 -1.72
N THR A 150 -2.30 -12.40 -0.64
CA THR A 150 -2.10 -11.10 0.01
C THR A 150 -1.41 -10.10 -0.92
N ASP A 151 -0.40 -10.53 -1.67
CA ASP A 151 0.37 -9.65 -2.56
C ASP A 151 -0.50 -9.08 -3.68
N ALA A 152 -1.40 -9.88 -4.26
CA ALA A 152 -2.33 -9.42 -5.30
C ALA A 152 -3.24 -8.30 -4.79
N VAL A 153 -3.84 -8.50 -3.62
CA VAL A 153 -4.72 -7.51 -2.99
C VAL A 153 -3.96 -6.24 -2.64
N ARG A 154 -2.78 -6.36 -2.02
CA ARG A 154 -1.94 -5.20 -1.66
C ARG A 154 -1.46 -4.42 -2.87
N TRP A 155 -1.04 -5.12 -3.94
CA TRP A 155 -0.63 -4.48 -5.19
C TRP A 155 -1.76 -3.66 -5.82
N TRP A 156 -2.96 -4.25 -5.91
CA TRP A 156 -4.12 -3.55 -6.45
C TRP A 156 -4.43 -2.27 -5.65
N PHE A 157 -4.43 -2.36 -4.30
CA PHE A 157 -4.66 -1.18 -3.45
C PHE A 157 -3.61 -0.09 -3.68
N ALA A 158 -2.35 -0.46 -3.77
CA ALA A 158 -1.27 0.50 -3.98
C ALA A 158 -1.30 1.12 -5.38
N ARG A 159 -1.74 0.35 -6.40
CA ARG A 159 -1.63 0.71 -7.81
C ARG A 159 -2.87 1.39 -8.39
N ASP A 160 -4.06 0.90 -8.04
CA ASP A 160 -5.31 1.29 -8.70
C ASP A 160 -6.18 2.25 -7.88
N VAL A 161 -6.02 2.31 -6.56
CA VAL A 161 -6.82 3.23 -5.74
C VAL A 161 -6.43 4.67 -6.05
N ASN A 162 -7.43 5.48 -6.41
CA ASN A 162 -7.22 6.89 -6.65
C ASN A 162 -7.00 7.63 -5.30
N PRO A 163 -6.01 8.49 -5.16
CA PRO A 163 -5.74 9.16 -3.89
C PRO A 163 -6.80 10.22 -3.51
N VAL A 164 -7.60 10.70 -4.46
CA VAL A 164 -8.55 11.81 -4.24
C VAL A 164 -10.00 11.40 -4.52
N ALA A 165 -10.24 10.64 -5.59
CA ALA A 165 -11.59 10.22 -6.01
C ALA A 165 -11.92 8.81 -5.55
N ASP A 166 -13.22 8.53 -5.36
CA ASP A 166 -13.68 7.18 -5.06
C ASP A 166 -13.30 6.20 -6.17
N THR A 167 -12.91 5.00 -5.77
CA THR A 167 -12.46 3.96 -6.69
C THR A 167 -13.42 2.78 -6.64
N ASP A 168 -13.92 2.38 -7.81
CA ASP A 168 -14.76 1.19 -7.92
C ASP A 168 -13.90 -0.06 -8.02
N PHE A 169 -14.12 -0.98 -7.09
CA PHE A 169 -13.43 -2.27 -7.04
C PHE A 169 -14.20 -3.31 -7.83
N THR A 170 -13.50 -4.04 -8.69
CA THR A 170 -13.98 -5.30 -9.27
C THR A 170 -12.89 -6.35 -9.22
N GLU A 171 -13.25 -7.62 -9.00
CA GLU A 171 -12.26 -8.70 -9.05
C GLU A 171 -11.59 -8.81 -10.41
N GLN A 172 -12.31 -8.51 -11.49
CA GLN A 172 -11.73 -8.49 -12.84
C GLN A 172 -10.57 -7.50 -12.94
N ARG A 173 -10.75 -6.26 -12.48
CA ARG A 173 -9.68 -5.24 -12.48
C ARG A 173 -8.48 -5.65 -11.62
N LEU A 174 -8.74 -6.34 -10.49
CA LEU A 174 -7.66 -6.86 -9.66
C LEU A 174 -6.85 -7.90 -10.44
N VAL A 175 -7.52 -8.87 -11.09
CA VAL A 175 -6.86 -9.93 -11.87
C VAL A 175 -6.08 -9.33 -13.04
N GLU A 176 -6.70 -8.45 -13.84
CA GLU A 176 -6.04 -7.80 -14.98
C GLU A 176 -4.79 -7.04 -14.55
N ARG A 177 -4.85 -6.33 -13.41
CA ARG A 177 -3.73 -5.58 -12.88
C ARG A 177 -2.59 -6.49 -12.41
N VAL A 178 -2.93 -7.52 -11.66
CA VAL A 178 -1.95 -8.49 -11.14
C VAL A 178 -1.31 -9.28 -12.29
N ASP A 179 -2.08 -9.71 -13.26
CA ASP A 179 -1.54 -10.40 -14.43
C ASP A 179 -0.62 -9.50 -15.25
N HIS A 180 -1.00 -8.24 -15.46
CA HIS A 180 -0.19 -7.31 -16.22
C HIS A 180 1.12 -6.96 -15.48
N ASP A 181 1.04 -6.50 -14.24
CA ASP A 181 2.20 -5.90 -13.55
C ASP A 181 3.06 -6.97 -12.86
N LEU A 182 2.44 -7.94 -12.15
CA LEU A 182 3.18 -8.91 -11.35
C LEU A 182 3.55 -10.15 -12.16
N ALA A 183 2.61 -10.78 -12.86
CA ALA A 183 2.89 -12.02 -13.57
C ALA A 183 3.66 -11.79 -14.87
N ASN A 184 3.14 -10.92 -15.76
CA ASN A 184 3.72 -10.63 -17.06
C ASN A 184 4.79 -9.53 -17.00
N GLY A 185 4.77 -8.66 -15.99
CA GLY A 185 5.82 -7.68 -15.70
C GLY A 185 6.99 -8.31 -14.93
N ILE A 186 6.96 -8.16 -13.61
CA ILE A 186 8.05 -8.56 -12.69
C ILE A 186 8.38 -10.05 -12.82
N GLY A 187 7.36 -10.92 -12.79
CA GLY A 187 7.53 -12.37 -12.84
C GLY A 187 8.15 -12.85 -14.15
N ASN A 188 7.73 -12.26 -15.28
CA ASN A 188 8.27 -12.63 -16.59
C ASN A 188 9.75 -12.23 -16.75
N VAL A 189 10.11 -10.98 -16.38
CA VAL A 189 11.51 -10.54 -16.48
C VAL A 189 12.42 -11.36 -15.56
N ALA A 190 11.98 -11.64 -14.33
CA ALA A 190 12.71 -12.49 -13.40
C ALA A 190 12.93 -13.90 -13.96
N LYS A 191 11.89 -14.52 -14.53
CA LYS A 191 11.99 -15.83 -15.17
C LYS A 191 12.93 -15.83 -16.37
N ARG A 192 12.90 -14.78 -17.21
CA ARG A 192 13.81 -14.64 -18.35
C ARG A 192 15.27 -14.60 -17.89
N ILE A 193 15.59 -13.79 -16.89
CA ILE A 193 16.94 -13.67 -16.34
C ILE A 193 17.39 -14.99 -15.72
N ALA A 194 16.53 -15.65 -14.91
CA ALA A 194 16.83 -16.96 -14.35
C ALA A 194 17.16 -18.00 -15.43
N THR A 195 16.35 -18.06 -16.50
CA THR A 195 16.59 -18.99 -17.61
C THR A 195 17.88 -18.68 -18.37
N LEU A 196 18.23 -17.41 -18.52
CA LEU A 196 19.49 -17.00 -19.13
C LEU A 196 20.69 -17.41 -18.27
N ALA A 197 20.65 -17.16 -16.96
CA ALA A 197 21.71 -17.54 -16.03
C ALA A 197 21.92 -19.07 -16.00
N GLU A 198 20.80 -19.85 -15.95
CA GLU A 198 20.87 -21.31 -16.00
C GLU A 198 21.51 -21.83 -17.31
N ARG A 199 21.10 -21.29 -18.46
CA ARG A 199 21.63 -21.70 -19.77
C ARG A 199 23.06 -21.28 -20.00
N ALA A 200 23.47 -20.16 -19.40
CA ALA A 200 24.84 -19.69 -19.50
C ALA A 200 25.82 -20.60 -18.75
N GLY A 201 25.37 -21.21 -17.65
CA GLY A 201 26.20 -22.10 -16.83
C GLY A 201 27.44 -21.40 -16.25
N VAL A 202 27.39 -20.07 -16.13
CA VAL A 202 28.52 -19.26 -15.63
C VAL A 202 28.31 -18.94 -14.17
N GLU A 203 29.36 -18.99 -13.38
CA GLU A 203 29.39 -18.45 -12.04
C GLU A 203 29.52 -16.93 -12.14
N ILE A 204 28.68 -16.22 -11.43
CA ILE A 204 28.69 -14.76 -11.40
C ILE A 204 29.38 -14.36 -10.12
N ASP A 205 30.69 -14.08 -10.26
CA ASP A 205 31.50 -13.67 -9.12
C ASP A 205 31.58 -12.15 -8.98
N GLY A 206 31.36 -11.70 -7.74
CA GLY A 206 31.60 -10.33 -7.31
C GLY A 206 30.40 -9.38 -7.41
N PRO A 207 30.55 -8.19 -6.84
CA PRO A 207 29.50 -7.18 -6.83
C PRO A 207 29.30 -6.61 -8.24
N ALA A 208 28.07 -6.70 -8.74
CA ALA A 208 27.66 -6.08 -9.99
C ALA A 208 26.75 -4.87 -9.70
N THR A 209 26.88 -3.82 -10.50
CA THR A 209 25.99 -2.67 -10.44
C THR A 209 24.72 -2.94 -11.25
N PRO A 210 23.52 -2.55 -10.77
CA PRO A 210 22.30 -2.67 -11.56
C PRO A 210 22.39 -1.85 -12.85
N ILE A 211 21.47 -2.05 -13.78
CA ILE A 211 21.35 -1.21 -14.96
C ILE A 211 20.89 0.20 -14.56
N ASP A 212 21.20 1.21 -15.39
CA ASP A 212 20.96 2.62 -15.07
C ASP A 212 19.49 2.95 -14.77
N GLY A 213 18.54 2.32 -15.46
CA GLY A 213 17.11 2.53 -15.23
C GLY A 213 16.53 1.80 -14.00
N VAL A 214 17.36 1.14 -13.20
CA VAL A 214 16.97 0.44 -11.96
C VAL A 214 17.77 0.94 -10.76
N ALA A 215 18.93 1.53 -10.99
CA ALA A 215 19.77 2.10 -9.93
C ALA A 215 18.98 3.19 -9.17
N GLY A 216 18.97 3.13 -7.83
CA GLY A 216 18.27 4.10 -6.96
C GLY A 216 16.77 3.88 -6.80
N LEU A 217 16.19 2.85 -7.43
CA LEU A 217 14.75 2.56 -7.35
C LEU A 217 14.25 2.38 -5.92
N ASP A 218 15.02 1.75 -5.06
CA ASP A 218 14.67 1.53 -3.66
C ASP A 218 14.54 2.86 -2.90
N GLU A 219 15.42 3.82 -3.14
CA GLU A 219 15.34 5.17 -2.57
C GLU A 219 14.10 5.92 -3.11
N ASP A 220 13.84 5.84 -4.42
CA ASP A 220 12.67 6.47 -5.05
C ASP A 220 11.37 5.91 -4.49
N VAL A 221 11.27 4.58 -4.35
CA VAL A 221 10.09 3.91 -3.79
C VAL A 221 9.92 4.27 -2.31
N LEU A 222 10.98 4.25 -1.51
CA LEU A 222 10.91 4.64 -0.11
C LEU A 222 10.49 6.10 0.04
N GLY A 223 11.02 7.00 -0.78
CA GLY A 223 10.62 8.41 -0.81
C GLY A 223 9.13 8.60 -1.15
N ALA A 224 8.63 7.88 -2.15
CA ALA A 224 7.22 7.89 -2.51
C ALA A 224 6.32 7.34 -1.38
N LEU A 225 6.72 6.23 -0.75
CA LEU A 225 5.99 5.66 0.39
C LEU A 225 5.99 6.59 1.60
N ASP A 226 7.09 7.29 1.87
CA ASP A 226 7.17 8.27 2.95
C ASP A 226 6.28 9.49 2.69
N ALA A 227 6.10 9.84 1.43
CA ALA A 227 5.14 10.83 0.97
C ALA A 227 3.67 10.33 0.94
N PHE A 228 3.42 9.04 1.18
CA PHE A 228 2.13 8.33 0.99
C PHE A 228 1.68 8.26 -0.47
N ASP A 229 2.59 8.42 -1.42
CA ASP A 229 2.34 8.23 -2.85
C ASP A 229 2.53 6.75 -3.24
N LEU A 230 1.57 5.92 -2.85
CA LEU A 230 1.59 4.48 -3.16
C LEU A 230 1.58 4.22 -4.67
N ARG A 231 0.87 5.07 -5.41
CA ARG A 231 0.78 4.95 -6.86
C ARG A 231 2.11 5.29 -7.53
N GLY A 232 2.73 6.40 -7.14
CA GLY A 232 4.07 6.77 -7.61
C GLY A 232 5.12 5.68 -7.32
N ALA A 233 5.07 5.08 -6.11
CA ALA A 233 5.93 3.95 -5.77
C ALA A 233 5.76 2.76 -6.73
N THR A 234 4.52 2.37 -7.03
CA THR A 234 4.26 1.26 -7.97
C THR A 234 4.58 1.63 -9.42
N GLU A 235 4.41 2.88 -9.82
CA GLU A 235 4.80 3.39 -11.15
C GLU A 235 6.31 3.36 -11.34
N ALA A 236 7.10 3.75 -10.34
CA ALA A 236 8.54 3.65 -10.36
C ALA A 236 9.00 2.20 -10.53
N ILE A 237 8.40 1.26 -9.79
CA ILE A 237 8.70 -0.17 -9.92
C ILE A 237 8.40 -0.67 -11.35
N CYS A 238 7.24 -0.35 -11.91
CA CYS A 238 6.88 -0.77 -13.26
C CYS A 238 7.85 -0.18 -14.30
N ALA A 239 8.22 1.10 -14.17
CA ALA A 239 9.16 1.76 -15.06
C ALA A 239 10.56 1.09 -15.03
N ALA A 240 11.03 0.69 -13.85
CA ALA A 240 12.29 -0.04 -13.70
C ALA A 240 12.24 -1.44 -14.35
N VAL A 241 11.11 -2.17 -14.20
CA VAL A 241 10.88 -3.46 -14.87
C VAL A 241 10.89 -3.30 -16.40
N ASP A 242 10.25 -2.24 -16.91
CA ASP A 242 10.24 -1.91 -18.32
C ASP A 242 11.64 -1.55 -18.83
N ALA A 243 12.42 -0.81 -18.04
CA ALA A 243 13.82 -0.50 -18.37
C ALA A 243 14.65 -1.79 -18.48
N LEU A 244 14.50 -2.71 -17.53
CA LEU A 244 15.18 -4.00 -17.53
C LEU A 244 14.77 -4.86 -18.74
N ASN A 245 13.49 -4.89 -19.10
CA ASN A 245 13.03 -5.58 -20.31
C ASN A 245 13.62 -4.96 -21.59
N ARG A 246 13.66 -3.63 -21.70
CA ARG A 246 14.26 -2.95 -22.87
C ARG A 246 15.76 -3.23 -22.97
N ASP A 247 16.48 -3.26 -21.85
CA ASP A 247 17.91 -3.58 -21.86
C ASP A 247 18.16 -5.02 -22.32
N LEU A 248 17.35 -5.99 -21.86
CA LEU A 248 17.40 -7.38 -22.34
C LEU A 248 17.18 -7.49 -23.84
N GLU A 249 16.21 -6.74 -24.40
CA GLU A 249 15.95 -6.76 -25.86
C GLU A 249 17.07 -6.09 -26.66
N THR A 250 17.71 -5.06 -26.11
CA THR A 250 18.80 -4.32 -26.77
C THR A 250 20.10 -5.10 -26.75
N THR A 251 20.47 -5.69 -25.62
CA THR A 251 21.72 -6.40 -25.42
C THR A 251 21.72 -7.83 -25.99
N ARG A 252 20.51 -8.42 -26.07
CA ARG A 252 20.24 -9.75 -26.65
C ARG A 252 21.15 -10.85 -26.07
N PRO A 253 21.21 -11.04 -24.75
CA PRO A 253 22.16 -11.95 -24.09
C PRO A 253 22.03 -13.41 -24.57
N TRP A 254 20.87 -13.82 -25.07
CA TRP A 254 20.69 -15.15 -25.66
C TRP A 254 21.52 -15.42 -26.92
N GLU A 255 21.92 -14.38 -27.63
CA GLU A 255 22.84 -14.52 -28.77
C GLU A 255 24.27 -14.81 -28.31
N LEU A 256 24.70 -14.18 -27.20
CA LEU A 256 26.00 -14.43 -26.60
C LEU A 256 26.12 -15.88 -26.10
N ILE A 257 25.05 -16.46 -25.55
CA ILE A 257 25.01 -17.88 -25.14
C ILE A 257 25.19 -18.81 -26.33
N ARG A 258 24.67 -18.49 -27.51
CA ARG A 258 24.79 -19.29 -28.72
C ARG A 258 26.21 -19.26 -29.31
N LEU A 259 26.93 -18.19 -29.10
CA LEU A 259 28.28 -18.00 -29.62
C LEU A 259 29.37 -18.71 -28.79
N ALA A 260 28.98 -19.40 -27.73
CA ALA A 260 29.73 -20.17 -26.75
C ALA A 260 31.25 -20.26 -26.99
N THR A 261 31.99 -19.28 -26.50
CA THR A 261 33.41 -19.40 -26.22
C THR A 261 33.60 -19.52 -24.71
N PRO A 262 34.52 -20.38 -24.21
CA PRO A 262 34.79 -20.46 -22.78
C PRO A 262 35.44 -19.15 -22.30
N ALA A 263 34.73 -18.28 -21.73
CA ALA A 263 35.05 -16.96 -21.18
C ALA A 263 34.30 -15.83 -21.88
N ASN A 264 32.98 -15.85 -21.87
CA ASN A 264 32.20 -14.72 -22.34
C ASN A 264 32.01 -13.70 -21.20
N ARG A 265 33.13 -13.02 -20.85
CA ARG A 265 33.14 -11.98 -19.81
C ARG A 265 31.94 -10.99 -19.94
N ARG A 266 31.61 -10.65 -21.20
CA ARG A 266 30.46 -9.75 -21.45
C ARG A 266 29.14 -10.36 -21.02
N LEU A 267 28.95 -11.67 -21.18
CA LEU A 267 27.75 -12.36 -20.73
C LEU A 267 27.67 -12.39 -19.18
N GLU A 268 28.80 -12.69 -18.52
CA GLU A 268 28.94 -12.68 -17.07
C GLU A 268 28.62 -11.29 -16.50
N GLU A 269 29.21 -10.24 -17.08
CA GLU A 269 28.95 -8.85 -16.70
C GLU A 269 27.47 -8.47 -16.86
N LEU A 270 26.83 -8.85 -17.98
CA LEU A 270 25.40 -8.58 -18.20
C LEU A 270 24.50 -9.34 -17.23
N LEU A 271 24.74 -10.62 -17.01
CA LEU A 271 23.98 -11.43 -16.09
C LEU A 271 24.15 -10.94 -14.65
N GLY A 272 25.36 -10.55 -14.26
CA GLY A 272 25.62 -9.92 -12.98
C GLY A 272 24.79 -8.63 -12.78
N ARG A 273 24.78 -7.74 -13.78
CA ARG A 273 23.96 -6.52 -13.76
C ARG A 273 22.46 -6.81 -13.66
N TYR A 274 21.96 -7.83 -14.37
CA TYR A 274 20.55 -8.21 -14.32
C TYR A 274 20.14 -8.80 -12.98
N LEU A 275 20.98 -9.64 -12.37
CA LEU A 275 20.73 -10.17 -11.03
C LEU A 275 20.79 -9.06 -9.98
N ALA A 276 21.76 -8.15 -10.07
CA ALA A 276 21.81 -6.97 -9.21
C ALA A 276 20.55 -6.11 -9.36
N SER A 277 20.05 -5.91 -10.61
CA SER A 277 18.79 -5.20 -10.87
C SER A 277 17.57 -5.90 -10.25
N LEU A 278 17.50 -7.23 -10.32
CA LEU A 278 16.45 -7.99 -9.65
C LEU A 278 16.52 -7.86 -8.14
N GLY A 279 17.72 -7.78 -7.56
CA GLY A 279 17.91 -7.52 -6.13
C GLY A 279 17.35 -6.16 -5.69
N VAL A 280 17.61 -5.11 -6.48
CA VAL A 280 17.06 -3.76 -6.22
C VAL A 280 15.53 -3.78 -6.37
N ILE A 281 15.00 -4.40 -7.42
CA ILE A 281 13.54 -4.53 -7.59
C ILE A 281 12.93 -5.32 -6.43
N ALA A 282 13.57 -6.38 -5.94
CA ALA A 282 13.11 -7.17 -4.79
C ALA A 282 13.03 -6.32 -3.53
N ALA A 283 14.06 -5.50 -3.25
CA ALA A 283 14.06 -4.57 -2.13
C ALA A 283 12.93 -3.52 -2.26
N ALA A 284 12.78 -2.94 -3.44
CA ALA A 284 11.79 -1.91 -3.75
C ALA A 284 10.32 -2.42 -3.61
N VAL A 285 10.04 -3.65 -4.05
CA VAL A 285 8.68 -4.21 -3.96
C VAL A 285 8.33 -4.74 -2.56
N ARG A 286 9.31 -4.99 -1.69
CA ARG A 286 9.13 -5.62 -0.37
C ARG A 286 8.09 -4.94 0.52
N PRO A 287 8.03 -3.61 0.65
CA PRO A 287 7.02 -2.95 1.46
C PRO A 287 5.58 -3.18 0.98
N ILE A 288 5.39 -3.44 -0.32
CA ILE A 288 4.08 -3.59 -0.96
C ILE A 288 3.69 -5.06 -1.10
N VAL A 289 4.58 -5.88 -1.69
CA VAL A 289 4.34 -7.30 -2.03
C VAL A 289 5.46 -8.20 -1.47
N PRO A 290 5.47 -8.43 -0.15
CA PRO A 290 6.57 -9.08 0.55
C PRO A 290 6.82 -10.53 0.14
N ALA A 291 5.79 -11.29 -0.25
CA ALA A 291 5.97 -12.67 -0.68
C ALA A 291 6.66 -12.75 -2.07
N LEU A 292 6.31 -11.84 -2.98
CA LEU A 292 7.01 -11.72 -4.27
C LEU A 292 8.47 -11.30 -4.06
N ALA A 293 8.71 -10.31 -3.19
CA ALA A 293 10.07 -9.88 -2.84
C ALA A 293 10.94 -11.05 -2.38
N GLY A 294 10.43 -11.86 -1.44
CA GLY A 294 11.16 -13.05 -0.96
C GLY A 294 11.48 -14.06 -2.07
N ARG A 295 10.58 -14.25 -3.04
CA ARG A 295 10.83 -15.12 -4.20
C ARG A 295 11.94 -14.56 -5.12
N LEU A 296 11.93 -13.26 -5.35
CA LEU A 296 12.97 -12.59 -6.15
C LEU A 296 14.33 -12.67 -5.48
N GLU A 297 14.40 -12.48 -4.17
CA GLU A 297 15.64 -12.60 -3.40
C GLU A 297 16.21 -14.02 -3.42
N SER A 298 15.36 -15.04 -3.22
CA SER A 298 15.78 -16.44 -3.34
C SER A 298 16.38 -16.72 -4.71
N LEU A 299 15.83 -16.13 -5.77
CA LEU A 299 16.36 -16.27 -7.14
C LEU A 299 17.76 -15.65 -7.28
N VAL A 300 17.97 -14.51 -6.65
CA VAL A 300 19.27 -13.80 -6.70
C VAL A 300 20.33 -14.54 -5.88
N VAL A 301 19.97 -15.07 -4.69
CA VAL A 301 20.91 -15.66 -3.72
C VAL A 301 21.16 -17.16 -3.98
N GLU A 302 20.10 -17.93 -4.21
CA GLU A 302 20.17 -19.40 -4.31
C GLU A 302 20.40 -19.90 -5.75
N GLY A 303 20.29 -19.00 -6.73
CA GLY A 303 20.37 -19.31 -8.14
C GLY A 303 19.09 -19.89 -8.75
N PRO A 304 19.03 -20.02 -10.07
CA PRO A 304 17.81 -20.29 -10.82
C PRO A 304 17.18 -21.67 -10.61
N GLN A 305 17.94 -22.69 -10.24
CA GLN A 305 17.45 -24.08 -10.15
C GLN A 305 16.44 -24.28 -8.99
N VAL A 306 16.67 -23.66 -7.83
CA VAL A 306 15.80 -23.82 -6.64
C VAL A 306 14.46 -23.12 -6.83
N VAL A 307 14.46 -22.00 -7.54
CA VAL A 307 13.28 -21.13 -7.71
C VAL A 307 12.32 -21.66 -8.77
N GLN A 308 12.79 -22.29 -9.85
CA GLN A 308 11.91 -22.87 -10.87
C GLN A 308 10.97 -23.94 -10.29
N THR A 309 11.44 -24.76 -9.35
CA THR A 309 10.62 -25.78 -8.68
C THR A 309 9.55 -25.12 -7.79
N ARG A 310 9.84 -24.02 -7.11
CA ARG A 310 8.89 -23.28 -6.26
C ARG A 310 7.86 -22.48 -7.08
N LEU A 311 8.27 -21.86 -8.19
CA LEU A 311 7.36 -21.13 -9.08
C LEU A 311 6.41 -22.07 -9.84
N ALA A 312 6.86 -23.26 -10.23
CA ALA A 312 6.01 -24.27 -10.86
C ALA A 312 4.98 -24.87 -9.89
N GLY A 313 5.33 -25.07 -8.62
CA GLY A 313 4.41 -25.56 -7.58
C GLY A 313 3.27 -24.57 -7.28
N HIS A 314 3.53 -23.27 -7.38
CA HIS A 314 2.51 -22.24 -7.12
C HIS A 314 1.50 -22.04 -8.26
N ARG A 315 1.90 -22.24 -9.53
CA ARG A 315 0.96 -22.21 -10.67
C ARG A 315 -0.15 -23.27 -10.59
N ALA A 316 0.10 -24.40 -9.95
CA ALA A 316 -0.92 -25.43 -9.73
C ALA A 316 -1.94 -25.07 -8.64
N ALA A 317 -1.58 -24.16 -7.72
CA ALA A 317 -2.42 -23.72 -6.61
C ALA A 317 -3.13 -22.36 -6.85
N GLU A 318 -2.58 -21.51 -7.73
CA GLU A 318 -3.00 -20.09 -7.88
C GLU A 318 -3.82 -19.76 -9.13
N SER A 319 -4.19 -20.73 -9.95
CA SER A 319 -5.13 -20.50 -11.06
C SER A 319 -6.46 -21.23 -10.86
N PRO A 320 -7.37 -20.72 -10.04
CA PRO A 320 -8.76 -21.11 -10.20
C PRO A 320 -9.21 -20.55 -11.55
N ARG A 321 -9.54 -21.43 -12.48
CA ARG A 321 -10.23 -21.05 -13.72
C ARG A 321 -11.48 -20.30 -13.31
N LEU A 322 -11.67 -19.08 -13.82
CA LEU A 322 -12.94 -18.36 -13.71
C LEU A 322 -14.08 -19.34 -14.05
N PRO A 323 -15.09 -19.48 -13.20
CA PRO A 323 -16.28 -20.23 -13.60
C PRO A 323 -16.84 -19.54 -14.85
N ALA A 324 -17.12 -20.33 -15.87
CA ALA A 324 -17.76 -19.82 -17.08
C ALA A 324 -19.02 -19.04 -16.66
N THR A 325 -19.14 -17.81 -17.16
CA THR A 325 -20.32 -16.97 -16.98
C THR A 325 -21.55 -17.82 -17.25
N PRO A 326 -22.57 -17.88 -16.35
CA PRO A 326 -23.80 -18.60 -16.65
C PRO A 326 -24.42 -17.97 -17.90
N ALA A 327 -24.75 -18.79 -18.90
CA ALA A 327 -25.46 -18.34 -20.07
C ALA A 327 -26.76 -17.67 -19.59
N GLU A 328 -27.05 -16.48 -20.12
CA GLU A 328 -28.36 -15.84 -19.94
C GLU A 328 -29.49 -16.83 -20.25
N PRO A 329 -30.52 -16.93 -19.41
CA PRO A 329 -31.67 -17.72 -19.75
C PRO A 329 -32.36 -17.08 -20.95
N ALA A 330 -32.45 -17.85 -22.07
CA ALA A 330 -33.20 -17.48 -23.24
C ALA A 330 -34.63 -17.09 -22.83
N GLY A 331 -35.05 -15.89 -23.23
CA GLY A 331 -36.33 -15.31 -22.91
C GLY A 331 -37.52 -16.20 -23.31
N ARG A 332 -38.54 -16.17 -22.47
CA ARG A 332 -39.96 -16.37 -22.82
C ARG A 332 -40.78 -15.21 -22.29
#